data_fd5a650ac91992278f3df4f5fb337252
#
_entry.id   fd5a650ac91992278f3df4f5fb337252
#
_cell.length_a   1.000
_cell.length_b   1.000
_cell.length_c   1.000
_cell.angle_alpha   90.00
_cell.angle_beta   90.00
_cell.angle_gamma   90.00
#
_symmetry.space_group_name_H-M   'P 1'
#
loop_
_entity.id
_entity.type
_entity.pdbx_description
1 polymer ?
#
loop_
_entity_poly.entity_id
_entity_poly.type
_entity_poly.pdbx_seq_one_letter_code
_entity_poly.pdbx_strand_id
1 'polypeptide(L)'
;SRSVRARNRNGTKRVEMKFSSEIFRQYDIRGIVGPDLTPELAYHLGRAVGSWVKRGGGTKVVLGRDCRPSGEDFSAELGRGLRESGVHSIDIGVVPTPVVYWAIEHLDADGSIAITGSHNPAEYNGFKLTLLGRSLFGEDIQKLRLSIENEDYESGEATHQTTPVVDAYLDELVENLKPVERKLKVVVDAGNGVGGITALPLFERMGCEVIPLYCELDGTFPN
;
A
#
# COMPACT_ATOMS: atom_id res chain seq x y z
N SER A 1 -13.62 -21.86 31.15
CA SER A 1 -14.31 -20.62 30.77
C SER A 1 -15.14 -20.88 29.52
N ARG A 2 -16.46 -20.65 29.62
CA ARG A 2 -17.41 -20.87 28.53
C ARG A 2 -17.41 -19.65 27.62
N SER A 3 -17.04 -19.82 26.35
CA SER A 3 -17.20 -18.80 25.32
C SER A 3 -18.69 -18.59 25.01
N VAL A 4 -19.18 -17.36 25.19
CA VAL A 4 -20.54 -16.98 24.83
C VAL A 4 -20.57 -16.71 23.33
N ARG A 5 -21.24 -17.58 22.57
CA ARG A 5 -21.43 -17.42 21.12
C ARG A 5 -22.52 -16.38 20.86
N ALA A 6 -22.16 -15.24 20.34
CA ALA A 6 -23.13 -14.26 19.83
C ALA A 6 -23.70 -14.73 18.48
N ARG A 7 -25.02 -14.69 18.33
CA ARG A 7 -25.72 -14.97 17.08
C ARG A 7 -26.18 -13.65 16.47
N ASN A 8 -25.99 -13.50 15.18
CA ASN A 8 -26.54 -12.37 14.41
C ASN A 8 -28.06 -12.55 14.23
N ARG A 9 -28.82 -11.47 13.97
CA ARG A 9 -30.29 -11.48 13.83
C ARG A 9 -30.81 -12.45 12.76
N ASN A 10 -29.96 -12.96 11.87
CA ASN A 10 -30.32 -13.89 10.79
C ASN A 10 -29.84 -15.33 11.00
N GLY A 11 -29.41 -15.73 12.19
CA GLY A 11 -29.12 -17.15 12.53
C GLY A 11 -27.91 -17.79 11.87
N THR A 12 -27.14 -17.07 11.05
CA THR A 12 -25.90 -17.56 10.43
C THR A 12 -24.75 -17.61 11.45
N LYS A 13 -24.01 -18.70 11.46
CA LYS A 13 -22.79 -18.82 12.26
C LYS A 13 -21.78 -17.78 11.77
N ARG A 14 -21.47 -16.79 12.60
CA ARG A 14 -20.35 -15.87 12.37
C ARG A 14 -19.07 -16.72 12.36
N VAL A 15 -18.36 -16.76 11.28
CA VAL A 15 -16.97 -17.23 11.25
C VAL A 15 -16.20 -16.15 12.02
N GLU A 16 -15.69 -16.50 13.19
CA GLU A 16 -14.87 -15.60 13.99
C GLU A 16 -13.56 -15.38 13.23
N MET A 17 -13.45 -14.27 12.48
CA MET A 17 -12.19 -13.89 11.85
C MET A 17 -11.21 -13.52 12.96
N LYS A 18 -10.21 -14.37 13.15
CA LYS A 18 -9.17 -14.17 14.16
C LYS A 18 -7.95 -13.53 13.50
N PHE A 19 -7.99 -12.22 13.33
CA PHE A 19 -6.78 -11.46 13.06
C PHE A 19 -6.16 -11.01 14.40
N SER A 20 -4.84 -11.11 14.52
CA SER A 20 -4.14 -10.60 15.69
C SER A 20 -4.32 -9.08 15.78
N SER A 21 -4.75 -8.56 16.92
CA SER A 21 -4.83 -7.12 17.14
C SER A 21 -3.44 -6.44 17.14
N GLU A 22 -2.38 -7.19 17.34
CA GLU A 22 -1.00 -6.70 17.42
C GLU A 22 -0.45 -6.21 16.08
N ILE A 23 -1.03 -6.66 14.94
CA ILE A 23 -0.65 -6.17 13.61
C ILE A 23 -1.11 -4.73 13.36
N PHE A 24 -2.18 -4.27 14.03
CA PHE A 24 -2.72 -2.92 13.91
C PHE A 24 -1.95 -1.97 14.84
N ARG A 25 -0.79 -1.50 14.35
CA ARG A 25 0.19 -0.73 15.11
C ARG A 25 -0.17 0.77 15.13
N GLN A 26 0.72 1.57 15.75
CA GLN A 26 0.52 3.01 15.91
C GLN A 26 0.47 3.76 14.56
N TYR A 27 1.26 3.34 13.56
CA TYR A 27 1.43 4.07 12.30
C TYR A 27 1.18 3.26 11.03
N ASP A 28 0.99 1.97 11.17
CA ASP A 28 0.76 1.06 10.04
C ASP A 28 0.12 -0.26 10.52
N ILE A 29 -0.25 -1.09 9.55
CA ILE A 29 -0.60 -2.49 9.78
C ILE A 29 0.60 -3.29 9.32
N ARG A 30 1.17 -4.15 10.19
CA ARG A 30 2.39 -4.88 9.89
C ARG A 30 2.46 -6.23 10.60
N GLY A 31 2.95 -7.25 9.88
CA GLY A 31 3.10 -8.60 10.42
C GLY A 31 3.89 -9.51 9.51
N ILE A 32 4.01 -10.76 9.90
CA ILE A 32 4.62 -11.84 9.13
C ILE A 32 3.59 -12.37 8.13
N VAL A 33 4.02 -12.53 6.88
CA VAL A 33 3.17 -13.08 5.81
C VAL A 33 2.84 -14.54 6.12
N GLY A 34 1.56 -14.88 6.04
CA GLY A 34 1.01 -16.18 6.38
C GLY A 34 0.44 -16.23 7.79
N PRO A 35 1.25 -16.20 8.86
CA PRO A 35 0.71 -16.20 10.23
C PRO A 35 -0.13 -14.97 10.58
N ASP A 36 0.31 -13.78 10.18
CA ASP A 36 -0.32 -12.51 10.57
C ASP A 36 -1.07 -11.86 9.42
N LEU A 37 -0.42 -11.77 8.25
CA LEU A 37 -0.95 -11.12 7.07
C LEU A 37 -1.31 -12.17 6.01
N THR A 38 -2.59 -12.19 5.65
CA THR A 38 -3.13 -13.11 4.64
C THR A 38 -3.85 -12.33 3.54
N PRO A 39 -4.05 -12.94 2.35
CA PRO A 39 -4.90 -12.36 1.31
C PRO A 39 -6.32 -12.05 1.80
N GLU A 40 -6.87 -12.89 2.69
CA GLU A 40 -8.19 -12.66 3.31
C GLU A 40 -8.19 -11.38 4.15
N LEU A 41 -7.16 -11.14 4.98
CA LEU A 41 -7.02 -9.89 5.73
C LEU A 41 -6.92 -8.69 4.77
N ALA A 42 -6.14 -8.81 3.68
CA ALA A 42 -6.01 -7.74 2.70
C ALA A 42 -7.36 -7.41 2.05
N TYR A 43 -8.18 -8.41 1.71
CA TYR A 43 -9.55 -8.21 1.24
C TYR A 43 -10.40 -7.42 2.25
N HIS A 44 -10.44 -7.85 3.50
CA HIS A 44 -11.23 -7.19 4.54
C HIS A 44 -10.71 -5.79 4.85
N LEU A 45 -9.40 -5.57 4.79
CA LEU A 45 -8.82 -4.23 4.86
C LEU A 45 -9.28 -3.36 3.69
N GLY A 46 -9.30 -3.90 2.47
CA GLY A 46 -9.85 -3.22 1.30
C GLY A 46 -11.31 -2.82 1.48
N ARG A 47 -12.14 -3.72 2.07
CA ARG A 47 -13.55 -3.43 2.43
C ARG A 47 -13.66 -2.28 3.44
N ALA A 48 -12.86 -2.32 4.51
CA ALA A 48 -12.87 -1.29 5.56
C ALA A 48 -12.39 0.08 5.04
N VAL A 49 -11.29 0.09 4.27
CA VAL A 49 -10.77 1.32 3.66
C VAL A 49 -11.75 1.89 2.64
N GLY A 50 -12.32 1.05 1.77
CA GLY A 50 -13.33 1.48 0.80
C GLY A 50 -14.54 2.09 1.48
N SER A 51 -15.02 1.47 2.57
CA SER A 51 -16.13 1.99 3.36
C SER A 51 -15.80 3.33 4.01
N TRP A 52 -14.58 3.47 4.55
CA TRP A 52 -14.10 4.73 5.12
C TRP A 52 -14.09 5.86 4.08
N VAL A 53 -13.46 5.60 2.92
CA VAL A 53 -13.36 6.58 1.83
C VAL A 53 -14.74 6.97 1.32
N LYS A 54 -15.62 5.99 1.07
CA LYS A 54 -16.98 6.23 0.59
C LYS A 54 -17.82 7.05 1.58
N ARG A 55 -17.77 6.73 2.87
CA ARG A 55 -18.44 7.51 3.93
C ARG A 55 -17.93 8.95 4.02
N GLY A 56 -16.67 9.17 3.68
CA GLY A 56 -16.05 10.50 3.56
C GLY A 56 -16.32 11.22 2.25
N GLY A 57 -17.09 10.63 1.33
CA GLY A 57 -17.43 11.21 0.02
C GLY A 57 -16.40 10.96 -1.09
N GLY A 58 -15.35 10.17 -0.81
CA GLY A 58 -14.33 9.79 -1.78
C GLY A 58 -14.75 8.59 -2.65
N THR A 59 -14.05 8.40 -3.76
CA THR A 59 -14.39 7.45 -4.82
C THR A 59 -13.22 6.64 -5.36
N LYS A 60 -11.95 7.06 -5.11
CA LYS A 60 -10.75 6.47 -5.72
C LYS A 60 -9.63 6.25 -4.70
N VAL A 61 -8.98 5.09 -4.74
CA VAL A 61 -7.81 4.76 -3.91
C VAL A 61 -6.69 4.18 -4.78
N VAL A 62 -5.48 4.71 -4.60
CA VAL A 62 -4.25 4.23 -5.24
C VAL A 62 -3.66 3.08 -4.44
N LEU A 63 -3.22 2.03 -5.12
CA LEU A 63 -2.47 0.91 -4.59
C LEU A 63 -1.07 0.89 -5.20
N GLY A 64 -0.04 0.86 -4.37
CA GLY A 64 1.34 0.66 -4.81
C GLY A 64 2.06 -0.28 -3.85
N ARG A 65 3.05 -1.03 -4.35
CA ARG A 65 3.72 -2.05 -3.55
C ARG A 65 5.25 -2.01 -3.70
N ASP A 66 5.95 -2.52 -2.71
CA ASP A 66 7.36 -2.85 -2.85
C ASP A 66 7.57 -4.18 -3.62
N CYS A 67 8.81 -4.67 -3.72
CA CYS A 67 9.13 -5.86 -4.50
C CYS A 67 8.92 -7.19 -3.76
N ARG A 68 8.31 -7.19 -2.58
CA ARG A 68 8.05 -8.43 -1.81
C ARG A 68 7.10 -9.35 -2.56
N PRO A 69 7.34 -10.67 -2.59
CA PRO A 69 6.49 -11.62 -3.34
C PRO A 69 5.01 -11.57 -2.98
N SER A 70 4.69 -11.33 -1.70
CA SER A 70 3.30 -11.23 -1.22
C SER A 70 2.55 -9.96 -1.68
N GLY A 71 3.26 -8.98 -2.23
CA GLY A 71 2.69 -7.68 -2.58
C GLY A 71 1.62 -7.78 -3.67
N GLU A 72 1.78 -8.67 -4.65
CA GLU A 72 0.83 -8.84 -5.74
C GLU A 72 -0.51 -9.39 -5.27
N ASP A 73 -0.50 -10.47 -4.50
CA ASP A 73 -1.72 -11.06 -3.92
C ASP A 73 -2.44 -10.06 -3.01
N PHE A 74 -1.69 -9.32 -2.20
CA PHE A 74 -2.27 -8.31 -1.31
C PHE A 74 -2.89 -7.16 -2.10
N SER A 75 -2.23 -6.68 -3.18
CA SER A 75 -2.79 -5.63 -4.05
C SER A 75 -4.09 -6.07 -4.71
N ALA A 76 -4.12 -7.30 -5.22
CA ALA A 76 -5.30 -7.87 -5.86
C ALA A 76 -6.50 -7.94 -4.90
N GLU A 77 -6.29 -8.43 -3.69
CA GLU A 77 -7.35 -8.60 -2.69
C GLU A 77 -7.80 -7.26 -2.07
N LEU A 78 -6.89 -6.33 -1.80
CA LEU A 78 -7.23 -4.95 -1.44
C LEU A 78 -8.10 -4.30 -2.50
N GLY A 79 -7.66 -4.40 -3.77
CA GLY A 79 -8.40 -3.87 -4.91
C GLY A 79 -9.80 -4.48 -5.05
N ARG A 80 -9.95 -5.78 -4.79
CA ARG A 80 -11.25 -6.46 -4.77
C ARG A 80 -12.15 -5.90 -3.66
N GLY A 81 -11.62 -5.78 -2.44
CA GLY A 81 -12.36 -5.24 -1.30
C GLY A 81 -12.80 -3.78 -1.51
N LEU A 82 -11.95 -2.94 -2.08
CA LEU A 82 -12.27 -1.55 -2.43
C LEU A 82 -13.45 -1.49 -3.40
N ARG A 83 -13.38 -2.26 -4.50
CA ARG A 83 -14.43 -2.27 -5.54
C ARG A 83 -15.78 -2.74 -5.00
N GLU A 84 -15.79 -3.79 -4.20
CA GLU A 84 -17.01 -4.31 -3.57
C GLU A 84 -17.61 -3.34 -2.53
N SER A 85 -16.84 -2.36 -2.07
CA SER A 85 -17.33 -1.23 -1.26
C SER A 85 -17.78 -0.04 -2.10
N GLY A 86 -17.62 -0.09 -3.43
CA GLY A 86 -18.00 0.98 -4.36
C GLY A 86 -16.93 2.06 -4.52
N VAL A 87 -15.64 1.72 -4.33
CA VAL A 87 -14.50 2.62 -4.49
C VAL A 87 -13.57 2.08 -5.57
N HIS A 88 -13.22 2.93 -6.55
CA HIS A 88 -12.31 2.58 -7.63
C HIS A 88 -10.90 2.33 -7.09
N SER A 89 -10.25 1.28 -7.58
CA SER A 89 -8.86 0.97 -7.25
C SER A 89 -7.94 1.25 -8.43
N ILE A 90 -6.84 1.96 -8.19
CA ILE A 90 -5.82 2.28 -9.19
C ILE A 90 -4.51 1.64 -8.75
N ASP A 91 -4.10 0.55 -9.40
CA ASP A 91 -2.82 -0.11 -9.14
C ASP A 91 -1.71 0.56 -9.94
N ILE A 92 -0.73 1.15 -9.26
CA ILE A 92 0.43 1.80 -9.87
C ILE A 92 1.67 0.88 -9.91
N GLY A 93 1.51 -0.37 -9.51
CA GLY A 93 2.55 -1.40 -9.61
C GLY A 93 3.59 -1.35 -8.50
N VAL A 94 4.80 -1.80 -8.86
CA VAL A 94 5.96 -1.85 -7.94
C VAL A 94 6.67 -0.51 -7.96
N VAL A 95 6.60 0.20 -6.83
CA VAL A 95 7.12 1.57 -6.70
C VAL A 95 7.58 1.84 -5.26
N PRO A 96 8.52 2.77 -5.04
CA PRO A 96 8.84 3.25 -3.69
C PRO A 96 7.68 4.07 -3.09
N THR A 97 7.57 4.03 -1.77
CA THR A 97 6.48 4.68 -1.00
C THR A 97 6.24 6.15 -1.34
N PRO A 98 7.25 7.01 -1.59
CA PRO A 98 7.01 8.40 -2.01
C PRO A 98 6.19 8.53 -3.29
N VAL A 99 6.36 7.62 -4.25
CA VAL A 99 5.56 7.61 -5.49
C VAL A 99 4.09 7.33 -5.19
N VAL A 100 3.81 6.46 -4.21
CA VAL A 100 2.43 6.15 -3.80
C VAL A 100 1.73 7.39 -3.23
N TYR A 101 2.43 8.18 -2.42
CA TYR A 101 1.88 9.42 -1.86
C TYR A 101 1.70 10.50 -2.92
N TRP A 102 2.69 10.69 -3.81
CA TRP A 102 2.61 11.62 -4.92
C TRP A 102 1.46 11.29 -5.88
N ALA A 103 1.22 9.99 -6.12
CA ALA A 103 0.17 9.55 -7.02
C ALA A 103 -1.25 9.90 -6.54
N ILE A 104 -1.47 10.22 -5.27
CA ILE A 104 -2.77 10.67 -4.77
C ILE A 104 -3.19 11.94 -5.51
N GLU A 105 -2.33 12.96 -5.54
CA GLU A 105 -2.61 14.21 -6.25
C GLU A 105 -2.58 14.06 -7.77
N HIS A 106 -1.56 13.35 -8.28
CA HIS A 106 -1.39 13.16 -9.72
C HIS A 106 -2.59 12.46 -10.39
N LEU A 107 -3.22 11.52 -9.70
CA LEU A 107 -4.37 10.76 -10.20
C LEU A 107 -5.72 11.28 -9.67
N ASP A 108 -5.72 12.39 -8.97
CA ASP A 108 -6.91 12.96 -8.32
C ASP A 108 -7.65 11.88 -7.51
N ALA A 109 -6.93 11.21 -6.62
CA ALA A 109 -7.45 10.14 -5.77
C ALA A 109 -7.70 10.63 -4.33
N ASP A 110 -8.58 9.94 -3.64
CA ASP A 110 -8.99 10.28 -2.27
C ASP A 110 -8.11 9.61 -1.20
N GLY A 111 -7.16 8.79 -1.64
CA GLY A 111 -6.22 8.15 -0.75
C GLY A 111 -5.36 7.10 -1.42
N SER A 112 -4.50 6.47 -0.61
CA SER A 112 -3.60 5.42 -1.07
C SER A 112 -3.34 4.36 -0.01
N ILE A 113 -2.96 3.17 -0.48
CA ILE A 113 -2.39 2.09 0.33
C ILE A 113 -1.02 1.74 -0.24
N ALA A 114 0.03 1.98 0.52
CA ALA A 114 1.37 1.48 0.21
C ALA A 114 1.59 0.13 0.89
N ILE A 115 1.77 -0.91 0.08
CA ILE A 115 1.99 -2.29 0.50
C ILE A 115 3.49 -2.51 0.64
N THR A 116 3.99 -2.52 1.86
CA THR A 116 5.44 -2.61 2.12
C THR A 116 5.74 -3.08 3.54
N GLY A 117 6.78 -3.92 3.67
CA GLY A 117 7.39 -4.25 4.94
C GLY A 117 8.40 -3.21 5.41
N SER A 118 8.62 -2.11 4.66
CA SER A 118 9.67 -1.11 4.94
C SER A 118 11.07 -1.77 5.03
N HIS A 119 11.79 -1.57 6.13
CA HIS A 119 13.11 -2.14 6.40
C HIS A 119 13.08 -3.48 7.16
N ASN A 120 11.91 -4.10 7.29
CA ASN A 120 11.79 -5.41 7.93
C ASN A 120 12.30 -6.53 7.00
N PRO A 121 12.69 -7.69 7.54
CA PRO A 121 13.07 -8.87 6.77
C PRO A 121 12.02 -9.28 5.73
N ALA A 122 12.43 -10.14 4.79
CA ALA A 122 11.63 -10.51 3.62
C ALA A 122 10.27 -11.15 3.95
N GLU A 123 10.18 -11.88 5.07
CA GLU A 123 8.97 -12.53 5.55
C GLU A 123 7.90 -11.56 6.08
N TYR A 124 8.25 -10.30 6.32
CA TYR A 124 7.29 -9.27 6.73
C TYR A 124 6.66 -8.56 5.54
N ASN A 125 5.46 -8.05 5.75
CA ASN A 125 4.84 -7.05 4.89
C ASN A 125 3.96 -6.12 5.74
N GLY A 126 3.26 -5.18 5.11
CA GLY A 126 2.38 -4.26 5.82
C GLY A 126 1.64 -3.30 4.91
N PHE A 127 0.83 -2.47 5.52
CA PHE A 127 -0.01 -1.50 4.82
C PHE A 127 0.10 -0.13 5.48
N LYS A 128 0.56 0.87 4.71
CA LYS A 128 0.54 2.28 5.10
C LYS A 128 -0.62 2.96 4.41
N LEU A 129 -1.42 3.69 5.17
CA LEU A 129 -2.70 4.20 4.74
C LEU A 129 -2.71 5.73 4.78
N THR A 130 -3.00 6.36 3.65
CA THR A 130 -3.28 7.79 3.55
C THR A 130 -4.66 7.95 2.94
N LEU A 131 -5.62 8.46 3.70
CA LEU A 131 -7.01 8.56 3.28
C LEU A 131 -7.54 9.96 3.55
N LEU A 132 -8.26 10.53 2.58
CA LEU A 132 -8.95 11.82 2.72
C LEU A 132 -8.01 12.92 3.23
N GLY A 133 -6.84 13.04 2.59
CA GLY A 133 -5.85 14.08 2.84
C GLY A 133 -4.96 13.88 4.07
N ARG A 134 -5.01 12.74 4.76
CA ARG A 134 -4.17 12.48 5.94
C ARG A 134 -3.70 11.03 6.06
N SER A 135 -2.50 10.83 6.56
CA SER A 135 -2.01 9.50 6.95
C SER A 135 -2.74 9.02 8.21
N LEU A 136 -3.17 7.75 8.20
CA LEU A 136 -3.86 7.17 9.35
C LEU A 136 -2.85 6.73 10.41
N PHE A 137 -3.18 6.97 11.67
CA PHE A 137 -2.39 6.53 12.82
C PHE A 137 -3.27 6.36 14.07
N GLY A 138 -2.74 5.65 15.06
CA GLY A 138 -3.37 5.51 16.38
C GLY A 138 -4.80 5.01 16.32
N GLU A 139 -5.74 5.84 16.80
CA GLU A 139 -7.16 5.49 16.88
C GLU A 139 -7.80 5.20 15.52
N ASP A 140 -7.33 5.82 14.43
CA ASP A 140 -7.90 5.57 13.11
C ASP A 140 -7.59 4.16 12.61
N ILE A 141 -6.38 3.65 12.88
CA ILE A 141 -6.02 2.26 12.60
C ILE A 141 -6.88 1.31 13.45
N GLN A 142 -7.17 1.65 14.70
CA GLN A 142 -8.06 0.85 15.55
C GLN A 142 -9.52 0.89 15.07
N LYS A 143 -10.00 1.99 14.50
CA LYS A 143 -11.33 2.06 13.87
C LYS A 143 -11.42 1.13 12.66
N LEU A 144 -10.37 1.05 11.81
CA LEU A 144 -10.32 0.08 10.72
C LEU A 144 -10.36 -1.36 11.25
N ARG A 145 -9.58 -1.68 12.30
CA ARG A 145 -9.65 -2.99 12.94
C ARG A 145 -11.07 -3.33 13.39
N LEU A 146 -11.74 -2.41 14.08
CA LEU A 146 -13.11 -2.61 14.54
C LEU A 146 -14.11 -2.77 13.38
N SER A 147 -13.92 -2.03 12.28
CA SER A 147 -14.71 -2.19 11.05
C SER A 147 -14.55 -3.61 10.48
N ILE A 148 -13.33 -4.14 10.46
CA ILE A 148 -13.04 -5.51 10.01
C ILE A 148 -13.69 -6.53 10.95
N GLU A 149 -13.49 -6.41 12.26
CA GLU A 149 -14.04 -7.35 13.25
C GLU A 149 -15.59 -7.40 13.24
N ASN A 150 -16.23 -6.29 12.91
CA ASN A 150 -17.68 -6.19 12.87
C ASN A 150 -18.26 -6.38 11.46
N GLU A 151 -17.43 -6.54 10.43
CA GLU A 151 -17.83 -6.55 9.02
C GLU A 151 -18.70 -5.31 8.67
N ASP A 152 -18.33 -4.15 9.26
CA ASP A 152 -19.03 -2.89 9.04
C ASP A 152 -18.56 -2.25 7.74
N TYR A 153 -19.14 -2.73 6.63
CA TYR A 153 -18.76 -2.34 5.28
C TYR A 153 -19.92 -1.72 4.50
N GLU A 154 -19.56 -0.70 3.71
CA GLU A 154 -20.37 -0.25 2.60
C GLU A 154 -20.38 -1.29 1.48
N SER A 155 -21.37 -1.23 0.60
CA SER A 155 -21.46 -2.09 -0.58
C SER A 155 -21.65 -1.25 -1.83
N GLY A 156 -21.08 -1.69 -2.93
CA GLY A 156 -21.20 -1.01 -4.22
C GLY A 156 -20.40 -1.72 -5.29
N GLU A 157 -20.42 -1.14 -6.48
CA GLU A 157 -19.63 -1.61 -7.62
C GLU A 157 -18.72 -0.47 -8.09
N ALA A 158 -17.47 -0.81 -8.42
CA ALA A 158 -16.49 0.13 -8.93
C ALA A 158 -15.47 -0.59 -9.82
N THR A 159 -14.62 0.17 -10.49
CA THR A 159 -13.65 -0.35 -11.46
C THR A 159 -12.26 -0.51 -10.85
N HIS A 160 -11.45 -1.28 -11.53
CA HIS A 160 -10.02 -1.38 -11.34
C HIS A 160 -9.28 -0.94 -12.59
N GLN A 161 -8.19 -0.21 -12.42
CA GLN A 161 -7.27 0.10 -13.50
C GLN A 161 -5.84 -0.03 -13.04
N THR A 162 -4.94 -0.34 -13.97
CA THR A 162 -3.50 -0.28 -13.76
C THR A 162 -2.95 0.93 -14.49
N THR A 163 -2.17 1.76 -13.80
CA THR A 163 -1.66 3.03 -14.34
C THR A 163 -0.19 3.19 -13.99
N PRO A 164 0.75 3.07 -14.96
CA PRO A 164 2.16 3.35 -14.70
C PRO A 164 2.34 4.85 -14.46
N VAL A 165 3.08 5.21 -13.41
CA VAL A 165 3.25 6.61 -13.00
C VAL A 165 4.71 7.04 -12.80
N VAL A 166 5.66 6.10 -12.88
CA VAL A 166 7.07 6.37 -12.55
C VAL A 166 7.66 7.45 -13.43
N ASP A 167 7.41 7.42 -14.74
CA ASP A 167 7.96 8.42 -15.67
C ASP A 167 7.43 9.82 -15.37
N ALA A 168 6.13 9.97 -15.14
CA ALA A 168 5.52 11.24 -14.78
C ALA A 168 6.08 11.80 -13.44
N TYR A 169 6.27 10.93 -12.46
CA TYR A 169 6.93 11.29 -11.20
C TYR A 169 8.35 11.79 -11.40
N LEU A 170 9.13 11.11 -12.25
CA LEU A 170 10.52 11.50 -12.54
C LEU A 170 10.59 12.80 -13.34
N ASP A 171 9.69 13.00 -14.30
CA ASP A 171 9.62 14.24 -15.09
C ASP A 171 9.37 15.45 -14.19
N GLU A 172 8.41 15.35 -13.26
CA GLU A 172 8.14 16.41 -12.29
C GLU A 172 9.33 16.66 -11.36
N LEU A 173 10.02 15.62 -10.89
CA LEU A 173 11.22 15.79 -10.07
C LEU A 173 12.34 16.53 -10.83
N VAL A 174 12.60 16.14 -12.08
CA VAL A 174 13.65 16.77 -12.91
C VAL A 174 13.32 18.24 -13.20
N GLU A 175 12.06 18.56 -13.47
CA GLU A 175 11.61 19.94 -13.67
C GLU A 175 11.84 20.80 -12.42
N ASN A 176 11.55 20.26 -11.24
CA ASN A 176 11.65 20.99 -9.98
C ASN A 176 13.08 21.09 -9.43
N LEU A 177 13.92 20.07 -9.63
CA LEU A 177 15.25 19.98 -9.01
C LEU A 177 16.35 20.68 -9.82
N LYS A 178 16.19 20.88 -11.10
CA LYS A 178 17.18 21.36 -12.08
C LYS A 178 18.41 20.42 -12.20
N PRO A 179 18.93 20.25 -13.41
CA PRO A 179 20.14 19.46 -13.63
C PRO A 179 21.36 20.02 -12.88
N VAL A 180 22.27 19.16 -12.49
CA VAL A 180 23.53 19.58 -11.85
C VAL A 180 24.47 20.16 -12.89
N GLU A 181 25.06 21.33 -12.61
CA GLU A 181 26.02 22.00 -13.51
C GLU A 181 27.33 21.22 -13.67
N ARG A 182 27.74 20.49 -12.63
CA ARG A 182 28.96 19.67 -12.64
C ARG A 182 28.57 18.20 -12.78
N LYS A 183 29.23 17.48 -13.69
CA LYS A 183 29.09 16.02 -13.81
C LYS A 183 29.54 15.34 -12.51
N LEU A 184 28.58 14.80 -11.77
CA LEU A 184 28.82 14.02 -10.55
C LEU A 184 28.87 12.53 -10.88
N LYS A 185 29.74 11.80 -10.18
CA LYS A 185 29.69 10.34 -10.13
C LYS A 185 28.94 9.92 -8.87
N VAL A 186 27.84 9.20 -9.04
CA VAL A 186 26.91 8.79 -7.96
C VAL A 186 26.85 7.27 -7.90
N VAL A 187 27.16 6.71 -6.75
CA VAL A 187 26.90 5.30 -6.46
C VAL A 187 25.53 5.18 -5.82
N VAL A 188 24.66 4.36 -6.40
CA VAL A 188 23.31 4.08 -5.89
C VAL A 188 23.26 2.65 -5.44
N ASP A 189 23.14 2.43 -4.13
CA ASP A 189 22.92 1.12 -3.54
C ASP A 189 21.45 1.02 -3.12
N ALA A 190 20.70 0.11 -3.73
CA ALA A 190 19.28 -0.10 -3.45
C ALA A 190 19.00 -1.34 -2.58
N GLY A 191 20.03 -2.12 -2.20
CA GLY A 191 19.86 -3.34 -1.39
C GLY A 191 18.80 -4.29 -1.96
N ASN A 192 18.70 -4.41 -3.28
CA ASN A 192 17.67 -5.14 -4.03
C ASN A 192 16.21 -4.67 -3.83
N GLY A 193 16.03 -3.55 -3.15
CA GLY A 193 14.72 -2.93 -2.95
C GLY A 193 14.31 -2.00 -4.10
N VAL A 194 13.14 -1.40 -3.94
CA VAL A 194 12.49 -0.58 -4.99
C VAL A 194 13.12 0.80 -5.23
N GLY A 195 14.14 1.19 -4.43
CA GLY A 195 14.80 2.49 -4.58
C GLY A 195 15.45 2.67 -5.96
N GLY A 196 15.98 1.60 -6.56
CA GLY A 196 16.60 1.62 -7.89
C GLY A 196 15.65 2.04 -9.01
N ILE A 197 14.34 1.76 -8.89
CA ILE A 197 13.34 2.11 -9.91
C ILE A 197 13.31 3.62 -10.20
N THR A 198 13.49 4.43 -9.18
CA THR A 198 13.43 5.89 -9.30
C THR A 198 14.80 6.55 -9.23
N ALA A 199 15.70 6.06 -8.37
CA ALA A 199 16.98 6.72 -8.15
C ALA A 199 17.92 6.63 -9.39
N LEU A 200 18.01 5.49 -10.05
CA LEU A 200 18.85 5.35 -11.23
C LEU A 200 18.44 6.33 -12.34
N PRO A 201 17.20 6.25 -12.88
CA PRO A 201 16.80 7.14 -13.96
C PRO A 201 16.74 8.61 -13.54
N LEU A 202 16.48 8.93 -12.27
CA LEU A 202 16.51 10.30 -11.78
C LEU A 202 17.91 10.90 -11.88
N PHE A 203 18.92 10.25 -11.32
CA PHE A 203 20.29 10.76 -11.35
C PHE A 203 20.86 10.81 -12.78
N GLU A 204 20.49 9.87 -13.65
CA GLU A 204 20.84 9.92 -15.08
C GLU A 204 20.22 11.14 -15.77
N ARG A 205 18.92 11.39 -15.58
CA ARG A 205 18.22 12.57 -16.11
C ARG A 205 18.79 13.89 -15.55
N MET A 206 19.34 13.85 -14.33
CA MET A 206 20.04 14.99 -13.70
C MET A 206 21.45 15.22 -14.25
N GLY A 207 21.95 14.37 -15.17
CA GLY A 207 23.28 14.50 -15.80
C GLY A 207 24.41 13.86 -15.02
N CYS A 208 24.12 13.01 -14.02
CA CYS A 208 25.13 12.28 -13.26
C CYS A 208 25.66 11.05 -14.02
N GLU A 209 26.89 10.64 -13.70
CA GLU A 209 27.40 9.29 -14.02
C GLU A 209 26.98 8.36 -12.89
N VAL A 210 26.10 7.40 -13.18
CA VAL A 210 25.50 6.53 -12.15
C VAL A 210 26.20 5.17 -12.14
N ILE A 211 26.57 4.70 -10.95
CA ILE A 211 27.09 3.36 -10.69
C ILE A 211 26.06 2.62 -9.83
N PRO A 212 25.30 1.65 -10.40
CA PRO A 212 24.32 0.90 -9.64
C PRO A 212 24.99 -0.19 -8.80
N LEU A 213 24.52 -0.36 -7.55
CA LEU A 213 24.79 -1.49 -6.67
C LEU A 213 23.46 -2.07 -6.19
N TYR A 214 23.28 -3.38 -6.38
CA TYR A 214 22.10 -4.10 -5.90
C TYR A 214 20.77 -3.40 -6.27
N CYS A 215 20.67 -2.91 -7.51
CA CYS A 215 19.50 -2.18 -7.99
C CYS A 215 18.48 -3.09 -8.72
N GLU A 216 18.83 -4.33 -8.97
CA GLU A 216 17.89 -5.36 -9.44
C GLU A 216 16.91 -5.70 -8.31
N LEU A 217 15.62 -5.76 -8.66
CA LEU A 217 14.57 -6.09 -7.68
C LEU A 217 14.67 -7.54 -7.24
N ASP A 218 14.86 -7.76 -5.94
CA ASP A 218 14.76 -9.08 -5.33
C ASP A 218 14.10 -8.96 -3.95
N GLY A 219 12.85 -9.38 -3.84
CA GLY A 219 12.07 -9.32 -2.60
C GLY A 219 12.57 -10.23 -1.48
N THR A 220 13.65 -11.00 -1.70
CA THR A 220 14.35 -11.76 -0.65
C THR A 220 15.44 -10.94 0.03
N PHE A 221 15.84 -9.80 -0.57
CA PHE A 221 16.83 -8.86 -0.04
C PHE A 221 18.15 -9.54 0.35
N PRO A 222 18.87 -10.17 -0.61
CA PRO A 222 20.08 -10.94 -0.32
C PRO A 222 21.30 -10.05 0.02
N ASN A 223 21.22 -8.73 -0.20
CA ASN A 223 22.33 -7.79 0.01
C ASN A 223 21.93 -6.59 0.89
#